data_c6f64e9a71b136f590d9df2b2c92b527
#
_entry.id   c6f64e9a71b136f590d9df2b2c92b527
#
_cell.length_a   1.000
_cell.length_b   1.000
_cell.length_c   1.000
_cell.angle_alpha   90.00
_cell.angle_beta   90.00
_cell.angle_gamma   90.00
#
_symmetry.space_group_name_H-M   'P 1'
#
loop_
_entity.id
_entity.type
_entity.pdbx_description
1 polymer ?
#
loop_
_entity_poly.entity_id
_entity_poly.type
_entity_poly.pdbx_seq_one_letter_code
_entity_poly.pdbx_strand_id
1 'polypeptide(L)'
;MKKVVNENQKSTLRKVLRYIRRYWGYLGASIILAAVTVALTLYLPILIGQAVDRIVGKGAVDFAGIFVILRKMAVIIGLTAVAQWVMNACNNKITYNVIRDIRTEAFEKIEKLPLKYLDAHSYGEIVSRVIADVDQFADGLLMGFTQFFTGIVTIFGTLIFMLTISVRIAVAVVVITPVSLFVASFIAKKTFSMFKLQSETRGEQTAFIEEMVGNQKVVQAFSHEDEALEKFDEINERLQKYSLRAIFFSSITNPSTRFVNSLVYATVGVVGAFTAIAGGISVGQLSSLLSYANQYTKPFNEISGVITELQNALACAGRVIELIEEDAEVPDAEDAVDLEHANGKVELSHVYFSYVPEQKLIEDFNLSVKPGQRVAIVGPTGCGKTTLINLLMRFYDMNSGTIKVSDIPLQQLTRKSLRDNYGMVLQETWLRSGSIRDNIAMGKPDATDEEIIAAAKASHAHGFIKRLPEGYDTVIAEDGGNLSQGQKQLLCIARVMLCLPPMLILDEATSSIDTRTEIKIQNAFAKMMQGRTSFIVAHRLSTIREADIILVMKDGSIIEQGNHEELLEKNGFYAKLYNSQFAKTS
;
A
#
# COMPACT_ATOMS: atom_id res chain seq x y z
N MET A 1 -14.45 -19.68 10.38
CA MET A 1 -14.28 -18.37 9.70
C MET A 1 -14.87 -17.18 10.47
N LYS A 2 -16.19 -17.08 10.75
CA LYS A 2 -16.75 -15.89 11.47
C LYS A 2 -16.14 -15.59 12.85
N LYS A 3 -15.66 -16.58 13.62
CA LYS A 3 -14.99 -16.34 14.91
C LYS A 3 -13.58 -15.76 14.74
N VAL A 4 -12.80 -16.25 13.79
CA VAL A 4 -11.43 -15.78 13.51
C VAL A 4 -11.43 -14.34 12.97
N VAL A 5 -12.35 -14.01 12.06
CA VAL A 5 -12.51 -12.63 11.55
C VAL A 5 -12.87 -11.66 12.68
N ASN A 6 -13.67 -12.10 13.66
CA ASN A 6 -14.08 -11.26 14.80
C ASN A 6 -12.93 -11.06 15.82
N GLU A 7 -12.03 -12.02 15.96
CA GLU A 7 -10.84 -11.90 16.84
C GLU A 7 -9.76 -10.99 16.23
N ASN A 8 -9.50 -11.11 14.92
CA ASN A 8 -8.57 -10.22 14.21
C ASN A 8 -9.07 -8.77 14.23
N GLN A 9 -10.36 -8.52 13.98
CA GLN A 9 -10.93 -7.17 14.05
C GLN A 9 -10.85 -6.56 15.45
N LYS A 10 -11.03 -7.35 16.52
CA LYS A 10 -10.87 -6.88 17.90
C LYS A 10 -9.41 -6.53 18.23
N SER A 11 -8.47 -7.32 17.73
CA SER A 11 -7.04 -7.05 17.85
C SER A 11 -6.67 -5.74 17.15
N THR A 12 -7.08 -5.59 15.89
CA THR A 12 -6.88 -4.38 15.09
C THR A 12 -7.47 -3.14 15.77
N LEU A 13 -8.71 -3.23 16.26
CA LEU A 13 -9.35 -2.13 16.99
C LEU A 13 -8.55 -1.70 18.23
N ARG A 14 -8.02 -2.66 19.00
CA ARG A 14 -7.18 -2.36 20.17
C ARG A 14 -5.90 -1.63 19.78
N LYS A 15 -5.29 -2.01 18.65
CA LYS A 15 -4.08 -1.37 18.14
C LYS A 15 -4.36 0.04 17.64
N VAL A 16 -5.44 0.22 16.87
CA VAL A 16 -5.92 1.55 16.44
C VAL A 16 -6.19 2.47 17.62
N LEU A 17 -6.85 1.96 18.68
CA LEU A 17 -7.09 2.74 19.89
C LEU A 17 -5.80 3.17 20.59
N ARG A 18 -4.70 2.43 20.44
CA ARG A 18 -3.38 2.82 20.97
C ARG A 18 -2.85 4.08 20.28
N TYR A 19 -3.00 4.20 18.93
CA TYR A 19 -2.63 5.41 18.21
C TYR A 19 -3.51 6.59 18.61
N ILE A 20 -4.84 6.39 18.70
CA ILE A 20 -5.79 7.43 19.10
C ILE A 20 -5.52 7.91 20.52
N ARG A 21 -5.07 7.03 21.43
CA ARG A 21 -4.76 7.37 22.82
C ARG A 21 -3.75 8.51 22.97
N ARG A 22 -2.86 8.68 22.01
CA ARG A 22 -1.89 9.79 21.98
C ARG A 22 -2.61 11.16 21.86
N TYR A 23 -3.86 11.18 21.37
CA TYR A 23 -4.65 12.37 21.09
C TYR A 23 -5.90 12.48 21.98
N TRP A 24 -5.89 11.86 23.16
CA TRP A 24 -7.05 11.81 24.07
C TRP A 24 -7.64 13.17 24.45
N GLY A 25 -6.82 14.22 24.55
CA GLY A 25 -7.29 15.57 24.84
C GLY A 25 -8.26 16.09 23.76
N TYR A 26 -7.91 15.88 22.50
CA TYR A 26 -8.78 16.25 21.37
C TYR A 26 -10.03 15.38 21.30
N LEU A 27 -9.90 14.06 21.59
CA LEU A 27 -11.03 13.14 21.62
C LEU A 27 -12.03 13.53 22.72
N GLY A 28 -11.56 13.81 23.94
CA GLY A 28 -12.41 14.28 25.03
C GLY A 28 -13.12 15.59 24.70
N ALA A 29 -12.40 16.57 24.12
CA ALA A 29 -12.97 17.82 23.66
C ALA A 29 -14.04 17.58 22.58
N SER A 30 -13.78 16.70 21.60
CA SER A 30 -14.75 16.37 20.56
C SER A 30 -16.03 15.74 21.12
N ILE A 31 -15.94 14.81 22.06
CA ILE A 31 -17.11 14.17 22.68
C ILE A 31 -17.94 15.18 23.47
N ILE A 32 -17.29 16.05 24.22
CA ILE A 32 -17.99 17.12 24.99
C ILE A 32 -18.68 18.09 24.01
N LEU A 33 -17.97 18.51 22.96
CA LEU A 33 -18.52 19.41 21.95
C LEU A 33 -19.67 18.75 21.18
N ALA A 34 -19.60 17.45 20.90
CA ALA A 34 -20.71 16.71 20.29
C ALA A 34 -21.95 16.74 21.17
N ALA A 35 -21.80 16.48 22.47
CA ALA A 35 -22.92 16.55 23.43
C ALA A 35 -23.50 17.98 23.52
N VAL A 36 -22.66 19.00 23.59
CA VAL A 36 -23.08 20.41 23.59
C VAL A 36 -23.81 20.78 22.31
N THR A 37 -23.24 20.43 21.15
CA THR A 37 -23.85 20.72 19.84
C THR A 37 -25.22 20.05 19.71
N VAL A 38 -25.34 18.79 20.11
CA VAL A 38 -26.63 18.07 20.09
C VAL A 38 -27.62 18.72 21.05
N ALA A 39 -27.23 19.03 22.29
CA ALA A 39 -28.11 19.67 23.26
C ALA A 39 -28.64 21.03 22.76
N LEU A 40 -27.76 21.86 22.19
CA LEU A 40 -28.14 23.15 21.62
C LEU A 40 -29.08 22.98 20.40
N THR A 41 -28.79 22.00 19.54
CA THR A 41 -29.63 21.68 18.36
C THR A 41 -31.01 21.20 18.79
N LEU A 42 -31.09 20.34 19.80
CA LEU A 42 -32.36 19.82 20.35
C LEU A 42 -33.15 20.84 21.15
N TYR A 43 -32.52 21.92 21.61
CA TYR A 43 -33.22 23.01 22.28
C TYR A 43 -33.98 23.93 21.30
N LEU A 44 -33.55 23.99 20.02
CA LEU A 44 -34.21 24.83 19.00
C LEU A 44 -35.70 24.48 18.77
N PRO A 45 -36.13 23.21 18.67
CA PRO A 45 -37.54 22.86 18.54
C PRO A 45 -38.41 23.35 19.69
N ILE A 46 -37.87 23.42 20.94
CA ILE A 46 -38.60 23.98 22.08
C ILE A 46 -38.86 25.48 21.88
N LEU A 47 -37.82 26.19 21.43
CA LEU A 47 -37.98 27.63 21.15
C LEU A 47 -38.95 27.89 20.01
N ILE A 48 -38.95 27.07 18.98
CA ILE A 48 -39.94 27.12 17.88
C ILE A 48 -41.34 26.90 18.45
N GLY A 49 -41.51 25.87 19.29
CA GLY A 49 -42.78 25.60 19.95
C GLY A 49 -43.26 26.80 20.80
N GLN A 50 -42.37 27.38 21.60
CA GLN A 50 -42.71 28.58 22.38
C GLN A 50 -43.09 29.77 21.51
N ALA A 51 -42.47 29.94 20.33
CA ALA A 51 -42.84 30.98 19.38
C ALA A 51 -44.23 30.71 18.78
N VAL A 52 -44.55 29.43 18.45
CA VAL A 52 -45.88 29.02 17.96
C VAL A 52 -46.97 29.30 19.02
N ASP A 53 -46.68 29.00 20.29
CA ASP A 53 -47.64 29.26 21.39
C ASP A 53 -47.89 30.75 21.65
N ARG A 54 -47.05 31.66 21.11
CA ARG A 54 -47.27 33.14 21.12
C ARG A 54 -48.19 33.60 20.01
N ILE A 55 -48.59 32.72 19.09
CA ILE A 55 -49.56 33.00 18.02
C ILE A 55 -50.95 32.48 18.47
N VAL A 56 -51.65 33.30 19.27
CA VAL A 56 -52.91 32.88 19.93
C VAL A 56 -54.09 32.87 18.96
N GLY A 57 -54.05 33.68 17.90
CA GLY A 57 -55.12 33.74 16.90
C GLY A 57 -55.01 34.94 15.97
N LYS A 58 -55.96 35.08 15.04
CA LYS A 58 -55.99 36.19 14.08
C LYS A 58 -56.07 37.53 14.79
N GLY A 59 -55.04 38.37 14.67
CA GLY A 59 -54.96 39.67 15.35
C GLY A 59 -54.45 39.63 16.79
N ALA A 60 -54.13 38.47 17.37
CA ALA A 60 -53.64 38.30 18.74
C ALA A 60 -52.25 37.65 18.73
N VAL A 61 -51.27 38.25 18.07
CA VAL A 61 -49.89 37.78 17.99
C VAL A 61 -48.99 38.64 18.88
N ASP A 62 -48.26 37.98 19.80
CA ASP A 62 -47.27 38.64 20.64
C ASP A 62 -45.92 38.78 19.88
N PHE A 63 -45.82 39.77 19.01
CA PHE A 63 -44.60 40.07 18.23
C PHE A 63 -43.39 40.35 19.12
N ALA A 64 -43.58 41.02 20.26
CA ALA A 64 -42.49 41.34 21.17
C ALA A 64 -41.89 40.08 21.79
N GLY A 65 -42.75 39.18 22.26
CA GLY A 65 -42.34 37.87 22.76
C GLY A 65 -41.66 36.99 21.72
N ILE A 66 -42.19 36.99 20.48
CA ILE A 66 -41.59 36.26 19.36
C ILE A 66 -40.19 36.80 19.03
N PHE A 67 -40.03 38.15 19.01
CA PHE A 67 -38.72 38.75 18.73
C PHE A 67 -37.65 38.37 19.76
N VAL A 68 -38.02 38.29 21.04
CA VAL A 68 -37.11 37.79 22.10
C VAL A 68 -36.70 36.33 21.84
N ILE A 69 -37.63 35.47 21.43
CA ILE A 69 -37.34 34.06 21.10
C ILE A 69 -36.42 33.98 19.88
N LEU A 70 -36.69 34.74 18.83
CA LEU A 70 -35.84 34.77 17.62
C LEU A 70 -34.41 35.20 17.94
N ARG A 71 -34.25 36.22 18.82
CA ARG A 71 -32.91 36.63 19.28
C ARG A 71 -32.19 35.51 20.04
N LYS A 72 -32.90 34.78 20.93
CA LYS A 72 -32.32 33.59 21.60
C LYS A 72 -31.94 32.50 20.61
N MET A 73 -32.78 32.23 19.62
CA MET A 73 -32.49 31.24 18.57
C MET A 73 -31.25 31.64 17.78
N ALA A 74 -31.11 32.90 17.39
CA ALA A 74 -29.94 33.38 16.66
C ALA A 74 -28.63 33.15 17.44
N VAL A 75 -28.64 33.46 18.76
CA VAL A 75 -27.48 33.18 19.63
C VAL A 75 -27.17 31.68 19.72
N ILE A 76 -28.18 30.84 19.91
CA ILE A 76 -28.00 29.37 20.00
C ILE A 76 -27.47 28.82 18.69
N ILE A 77 -28.00 29.26 17.55
CA ILE A 77 -27.49 28.82 16.23
C ILE A 77 -26.03 29.23 16.06
N GLY A 78 -25.66 30.45 16.44
CA GLY A 78 -24.27 30.91 16.41
C GLY A 78 -23.34 30.04 17.29
N LEU A 79 -23.76 29.76 18.53
CA LEU A 79 -23.01 28.92 19.44
C LEU A 79 -22.88 27.47 18.91
N THR A 80 -23.96 26.94 18.34
CA THR A 80 -23.96 25.59 17.73
C THR A 80 -22.99 25.51 16.55
N ALA A 81 -22.98 26.56 15.68
CA ALA A 81 -22.07 26.63 14.54
C ALA A 81 -20.60 26.66 14.98
N VAL A 82 -20.29 27.47 16.01
CA VAL A 82 -18.91 27.52 16.56
C VAL A 82 -18.53 26.20 17.20
N ALA A 83 -19.40 25.60 18.02
CA ALA A 83 -19.14 24.30 18.67
C ALA A 83 -18.92 23.20 17.64
N GLN A 84 -19.75 23.15 16.58
CA GLN A 84 -19.61 22.22 15.47
C GLN A 84 -18.29 22.40 14.71
N TRP A 85 -17.92 23.66 14.44
CA TRP A 85 -16.66 23.97 13.76
C TRP A 85 -15.45 23.52 14.57
N VAL A 86 -15.40 23.84 15.87
CA VAL A 86 -14.32 23.41 16.77
C VAL A 86 -14.27 21.89 16.88
N MET A 87 -15.43 21.21 17.00
CA MET A 87 -15.52 19.76 17.04
C MET A 87 -14.92 19.14 15.76
N ASN A 88 -15.28 19.64 14.59
CA ASN A 88 -14.74 19.15 13.32
C ASN A 88 -13.23 19.39 13.22
N ALA A 89 -12.74 20.54 13.69
CA ALA A 89 -11.30 20.82 13.75
C ALA A 89 -10.55 19.83 14.66
N CYS A 90 -11.13 19.46 15.81
CA CYS A 90 -10.58 18.43 16.69
C CYS A 90 -10.55 17.05 16.00
N ASN A 91 -11.66 16.65 15.37
CA ASN A 91 -11.77 15.37 14.66
C ASN A 91 -10.76 15.27 13.52
N ASN A 92 -10.64 16.30 12.70
CA ASN A 92 -9.64 16.37 11.63
C ASN A 92 -8.22 16.26 12.19
N LYS A 93 -7.93 16.98 13.29
CA LYS A 93 -6.61 16.95 13.93
C LYS A 93 -6.24 15.56 14.43
N ILE A 94 -7.19 14.83 15.06
CA ILE A 94 -7.00 13.44 15.48
C ILE A 94 -6.72 12.57 14.26
N THR A 95 -7.62 12.58 13.27
CA THR A 95 -7.57 11.71 12.11
C THR A 95 -6.26 11.87 11.34
N TYR A 96 -5.92 13.09 10.93
CA TYR A 96 -4.72 13.32 10.11
C TYR A 96 -3.40 13.11 10.87
N ASN A 97 -3.37 13.32 12.18
CA ASN A 97 -2.18 12.99 12.95
C ASN A 97 -2.00 11.47 13.14
N VAL A 98 -3.08 10.73 13.42
CA VAL A 98 -3.05 9.26 13.51
C VAL A 98 -2.60 8.65 12.18
N ILE A 99 -3.11 9.17 11.07
CA ILE A 99 -2.74 8.72 9.73
C ILE A 99 -1.29 8.99 9.41
N ARG A 100 -0.82 10.21 9.71
CA ARG A 100 0.60 10.55 9.54
C ARG A 100 1.49 9.58 10.32
N ASP A 101 1.16 9.32 11.59
CA ASP A 101 1.96 8.44 12.45
C ASP A 101 1.99 7.01 11.89
N ILE A 102 0.84 6.46 11.47
CA ILE A 102 0.73 5.12 10.87
C ILE A 102 1.49 5.06 9.54
N ARG A 103 1.35 6.07 8.67
CA ARG A 103 2.04 6.10 7.37
C ARG A 103 3.54 6.17 7.53
N THR A 104 4.03 6.98 8.48
CA THR A 104 5.46 7.07 8.79
C THR A 104 5.98 5.72 9.29
N GLU A 105 5.29 5.09 10.24
CA GLU A 105 5.71 3.80 10.80
C GLU A 105 5.66 2.67 9.77
N ALA A 106 4.66 2.67 8.88
CA ALA A 106 4.57 1.71 7.78
C ALA A 106 5.73 1.88 6.78
N PHE A 107 6.09 3.13 6.44
CA PHE A 107 7.22 3.41 5.55
C PHE A 107 8.55 3.03 6.19
N GLU A 108 8.78 3.41 7.46
CA GLU A 108 9.98 3.01 8.21
C GLU A 108 10.12 1.48 8.31
N LYS A 109 8.98 0.78 8.34
CA LYS A 109 8.97 -0.68 8.36
C LYS A 109 9.39 -1.27 7.02
N ILE A 110 8.89 -0.72 5.90
CA ILE A 110 9.26 -1.18 4.55
C ILE A 110 10.78 -1.13 4.36
N GLU A 111 11.44 -0.07 4.83
CA GLU A 111 12.91 0.06 4.76
C GLU A 111 13.67 -1.01 5.59
N LYS A 112 12.98 -1.67 6.51
CA LYS A 112 13.55 -2.70 7.41
C LYS A 112 13.07 -4.11 7.09
N LEU A 113 12.22 -4.28 6.09
CA LEU A 113 11.71 -5.60 5.72
C LEU A 113 12.78 -6.42 4.98
N PRO A 114 12.83 -7.74 5.22
CA PRO A 114 13.71 -8.61 4.44
C PRO A 114 13.24 -8.68 2.98
N LEU A 115 14.18 -8.83 2.04
CA LEU A 115 13.86 -8.97 0.60
C LEU A 115 12.88 -10.12 0.34
N LYS A 116 12.91 -11.18 1.15
CA LYS A 116 11.94 -12.29 1.09
C LYS A 116 10.48 -11.81 1.14
N TYR A 117 10.18 -10.78 1.93
CA TYR A 117 8.83 -10.21 2.00
C TYR A 117 8.49 -9.45 0.72
N LEU A 118 9.42 -8.65 0.21
CA LEU A 118 9.23 -7.86 -1.02
C LEU A 118 9.07 -8.77 -2.25
N ASP A 119 9.83 -9.87 -2.32
CA ASP A 119 9.74 -10.84 -3.42
C ASP A 119 8.45 -11.67 -3.37
N ALA A 120 7.85 -11.85 -2.17
CA ALA A 120 6.60 -12.58 -2.00
C ALA A 120 5.33 -11.73 -2.26
N HIS A 121 5.45 -10.40 -2.34
CA HIS A 121 4.33 -9.48 -2.51
C HIS A 121 4.55 -8.56 -3.73
N SER A 122 3.49 -8.25 -4.46
CA SER A 122 3.62 -7.29 -5.56
C SER A 122 3.86 -5.87 -5.05
N TYR A 123 4.68 -5.09 -5.76
CA TYR A 123 4.91 -3.68 -5.43
C TYR A 123 3.60 -2.88 -5.34
N GLY A 124 2.66 -3.14 -6.25
CA GLY A 124 1.34 -2.50 -6.24
C GLY A 124 0.55 -2.80 -4.97
N GLU A 125 0.64 -4.02 -4.42
CA GLU A 125 0.01 -4.38 -3.15
C GLU A 125 0.61 -3.60 -1.98
N ILE A 126 1.94 -3.55 -1.88
CA ILE A 126 2.64 -2.83 -0.79
C ILE A 126 2.32 -1.33 -0.84
N VAL A 127 2.39 -0.72 -2.03
CA VAL A 127 2.05 0.70 -2.24
C VAL A 127 0.58 0.96 -1.90
N SER A 128 -0.33 0.08 -2.32
CA SER A 128 -1.76 0.20 -2.00
C SER A 128 -2.02 0.15 -0.50
N ARG A 129 -1.30 -0.67 0.26
CA ARG A 129 -1.42 -0.73 1.73
C ARG A 129 -1.05 0.60 2.39
N VAL A 130 0.02 1.26 1.92
CA VAL A 130 0.51 2.51 2.53
C VAL A 130 -0.31 3.74 2.09
N ILE A 131 -0.86 3.73 0.88
CA ILE A 131 -1.61 4.87 0.33
C ILE A 131 -3.12 4.62 0.47
N ALA A 132 -3.68 3.71 -0.31
CA ALA A 132 -5.12 3.55 -0.43
C ALA A 132 -5.78 3.02 0.86
N ASP A 133 -5.17 2.02 1.53
CA ASP A 133 -5.72 1.48 2.77
C ASP A 133 -5.64 2.49 3.92
N VAL A 134 -4.58 3.28 3.98
CA VAL A 134 -4.44 4.34 5.00
C VAL A 134 -5.46 5.45 4.76
N ASP A 135 -5.72 5.84 3.51
CA ASP A 135 -6.73 6.85 3.18
C ASP A 135 -8.16 6.34 3.47
N GLN A 136 -8.48 5.09 3.12
CA GLN A 136 -9.77 4.48 3.45
C GLN A 136 -9.97 4.35 4.97
N PHE A 137 -8.90 4.07 5.72
CA PHE A 137 -8.94 4.09 7.17
C PHE A 137 -9.21 5.50 7.71
N ALA A 138 -8.63 6.54 7.08
CA ALA A 138 -8.88 7.95 7.40
C ALA A 138 -10.36 8.30 7.33
N ASP A 139 -10.97 7.99 6.18
CA ASP A 139 -12.37 8.31 5.92
C ASP A 139 -13.30 7.63 6.90
N GLY A 140 -13.06 6.35 7.18
CA GLY A 140 -13.86 5.61 8.17
C GLY A 140 -13.68 6.12 9.60
N LEU A 141 -12.45 6.53 9.98
CA LEU A 141 -12.19 7.12 11.29
C LEU A 141 -12.90 8.46 11.46
N LEU A 142 -12.84 9.31 10.42
CA LEU A 142 -13.51 10.61 10.40
C LEU A 142 -15.03 10.47 10.46
N MET A 143 -15.61 9.55 9.67
CA MET A 143 -17.05 9.21 9.74
C MET A 143 -17.45 8.66 11.11
N GLY A 144 -16.61 7.80 11.70
CA GLY A 144 -16.82 7.28 13.04
C GLY A 144 -16.97 8.38 14.08
N PHE A 145 -16.05 9.35 14.09
CA PHE A 145 -16.08 10.45 15.04
C PHE A 145 -17.23 11.43 14.78
N THR A 146 -17.46 11.81 13.51
CA THR A 146 -18.43 12.88 13.19
C THR A 146 -19.87 12.39 13.14
N GLN A 147 -20.14 11.16 12.64
CA GLN A 147 -21.50 10.69 12.43
C GLN A 147 -21.94 9.67 13.47
N PHE A 148 -21.10 8.68 13.81
CA PHE A 148 -21.49 7.62 14.72
C PHE A 148 -21.70 8.14 16.15
N PHE A 149 -20.73 8.88 16.72
CA PHE A 149 -20.86 9.44 18.06
C PHE A 149 -21.99 10.47 18.14
N THR A 150 -22.03 11.41 17.19
CA THR A 150 -23.08 12.43 17.16
C THR A 150 -24.46 11.80 16.98
N GLY A 151 -24.58 10.75 16.14
CA GLY A 151 -25.82 10.01 15.93
C GLY A 151 -26.32 9.33 17.20
N ILE A 152 -25.44 8.66 17.95
CA ILE A 152 -25.81 8.03 19.23
C ILE A 152 -26.29 9.08 20.23
N VAL A 153 -25.52 10.17 20.39
CA VAL A 153 -25.90 11.26 21.32
C VAL A 153 -27.23 11.90 20.91
N THR A 154 -27.48 12.05 19.60
CA THR A 154 -28.74 12.58 19.08
C THR A 154 -29.93 11.67 19.41
N ILE A 155 -29.81 10.33 19.25
CA ILE A 155 -30.88 9.39 19.59
C ILE A 155 -31.25 9.50 21.07
N PHE A 156 -30.28 9.39 21.96
CA PHE A 156 -30.54 9.45 23.40
C PHE A 156 -31.01 10.86 23.82
N GLY A 157 -30.35 11.91 23.33
CA GLY A 157 -30.72 13.29 23.61
C GLY A 157 -32.17 13.58 23.17
N THR A 158 -32.54 13.18 21.96
CA THR A 158 -33.92 13.39 21.45
C THR A 158 -34.96 12.68 22.31
N LEU A 159 -34.68 11.42 22.72
CA LEU A 159 -35.59 10.70 23.63
C LEU A 159 -35.74 11.42 24.98
N ILE A 160 -34.65 11.90 25.57
CA ILE A 160 -34.70 12.66 26.82
C ILE A 160 -35.57 13.91 26.64
N PHE A 161 -35.36 14.69 25.59
CA PHE A 161 -36.16 15.89 25.34
C PHE A 161 -37.64 15.57 25.08
N MET A 162 -37.96 14.47 24.36
CA MET A 162 -39.35 14.03 24.16
C MET A 162 -40.02 13.62 25.48
N LEU A 163 -39.30 12.92 26.36
CA LEU A 163 -39.79 12.52 27.67
C LEU A 163 -40.13 13.73 28.57
N THR A 164 -39.39 14.84 28.45
CA THR A 164 -39.69 16.08 29.21
C THR A 164 -41.00 16.72 28.79
N ILE A 165 -41.47 16.46 27.53
CA ILE A 165 -42.71 17.04 27.02
C ILE A 165 -43.89 16.10 27.22
N SER A 166 -43.75 14.83 26.77
CA SER A 166 -44.81 13.82 26.88
C SER A 166 -44.28 12.40 26.86
N VAL A 167 -44.40 11.70 27.99
CA VAL A 167 -44.01 10.29 28.11
C VAL A 167 -44.80 9.38 27.16
N ARG A 168 -46.09 9.66 26.98
CA ARG A 168 -46.97 8.83 26.10
C ARG A 168 -46.48 8.86 24.66
N ILE A 169 -46.09 10.02 24.14
CA ILE A 169 -45.63 10.17 22.77
C ILE A 169 -44.22 9.60 22.61
N ALA A 170 -43.34 9.79 23.57
CA ALA A 170 -42.00 9.19 23.56
C ALA A 170 -42.08 7.65 23.51
N VAL A 171 -42.94 7.04 24.32
CA VAL A 171 -43.17 5.57 24.29
C VAL A 171 -43.71 5.11 22.93
N ALA A 172 -44.67 5.83 22.32
CA ALA A 172 -45.17 5.49 20.99
C ALA A 172 -44.06 5.48 19.93
N VAL A 173 -43.15 6.47 19.98
CA VAL A 173 -42.00 6.53 19.06
C VAL A 173 -41.07 5.32 19.27
N VAL A 174 -40.74 4.99 20.51
CA VAL A 174 -39.84 3.86 20.85
C VAL A 174 -40.47 2.53 20.38
N VAL A 175 -41.77 2.33 20.48
CA VAL A 175 -42.45 1.11 20.04
C VAL A 175 -42.42 0.94 18.53
N ILE A 176 -42.43 2.02 17.74
CA ILE A 176 -42.43 1.96 16.27
C ILE A 176 -41.00 1.82 15.73
N THR A 177 -39.99 2.28 16.45
CA THR A 177 -38.57 2.26 16.00
C THR A 177 -38.07 0.87 15.56
N PRO A 178 -38.37 -0.26 16.23
CA PRO A 178 -37.96 -1.58 15.77
C PRO A 178 -38.41 -1.92 14.34
N VAL A 179 -39.53 -1.39 13.88
CA VAL A 179 -40.02 -1.58 12.50
C VAL A 179 -39.04 -0.94 11.51
N SER A 180 -38.55 0.26 11.82
CA SER A 180 -37.55 0.92 11.00
C SER A 180 -36.24 0.11 10.91
N LEU A 181 -35.75 -0.38 12.06
CA LEU A 181 -34.54 -1.20 12.12
C LEU A 181 -34.69 -2.53 11.35
N PHE A 182 -35.85 -3.16 11.43
CA PHE A 182 -36.13 -4.40 10.70
C PHE A 182 -36.11 -4.17 9.19
N VAL A 183 -36.83 -3.14 8.70
CA VAL A 183 -36.87 -2.79 7.28
C VAL A 183 -35.47 -2.42 6.76
N ALA A 184 -34.75 -1.57 7.48
CA ALA A 184 -33.39 -1.19 7.12
C ALA A 184 -32.43 -2.39 7.06
N SER A 185 -32.48 -3.28 8.06
CA SER A 185 -31.66 -4.49 8.11
C SER A 185 -31.97 -5.48 6.98
N PHE A 186 -33.25 -5.65 6.63
CA PHE A 186 -33.65 -6.52 5.53
C PHE A 186 -33.13 -6.01 4.18
N ILE A 187 -33.30 -4.71 3.92
CA ILE A 187 -32.83 -4.09 2.68
C ILE A 187 -31.28 -4.12 2.62
N ALA A 188 -30.61 -3.77 3.71
CA ALA A 188 -29.14 -3.78 3.78
C ALA A 188 -28.55 -5.15 3.46
N LYS A 189 -29.12 -6.25 3.97
CA LYS A 189 -28.67 -7.61 3.67
C LYS A 189 -28.79 -7.96 2.18
N LYS A 190 -29.90 -7.56 1.54
CA LYS A 190 -30.13 -7.80 0.10
C LYS A 190 -29.19 -6.94 -0.75
N THR A 191 -29.06 -5.68 -0.41
CA THR A 191 -28.15 -4.73 -1.07
C THR A 191 -26.70 -5.23 -1.00
N PHE A 192 -26.21 -5.61 0.18
CA PHE A 192 -24.86 -6.14 0.37
C PHE A 192 -24.58 -7.38 -0.50
N SER A 193 -25.53 -8.33 -0.53
CA SER A 193 -25.36 -9.53 -1.36
C SER A 193 -25.24 -9.21 -2.85
N MET A 194 -26.01 -8.24 -3.34
CA MET A 194 -25.96 -7.84 -4.75
C MET A 194 -24.69 -7.04 -5.08
N PHE A 195 -24.26 -6.12 -4.21
CA PHE A 195 -23.01 -5.40 -4.40
C PHE A 195 -21.79 -6.32 -4.36
N LYS A 196 -21.82 -7.37 -3.54
CA LYS A 196 -20.75 -8.38 -3.51
C LYS A 196 -20.64 -9.08 -4.88
N LEU A 197 -21.74 -9.57 -5.43
CA LEU A 197 -21.76 -10.20 -6.76
C LEU A 197 -21.31 -9.23 -7.86
N GLN A 198 -21.75 -7.98 -7.81
CA GLN A 198 -21.32 -6.92 -8.74
C GLN A 198 -19.81 -6.69 -8.65
N SER A 199 -19.26 -6.61 -7.43
CA SER A 199 -17.83 -6.37 -7.22
C SER A 199 -16.98 -7.54 -7.71
N GLU A 200 -17.41 -8.79 -7.44
CA GLU A 200 -16.72 -9.99 -7.92
C GLU A 200 -16.71 -10.05 -9.46
N THR A 201 -17.86 -9.81 -10.10
CA THR A 201 -17.96 -9.82 -11.57
C THR A 201 -17.20 -8.63 -12.20
N ARG A 202 -17.17 -7.47 -11.54
CA ARG A 202 -16.35 -6.34 -12.01
C ARG A 202 -14.86 -6.67 -11.94
N GLY A 203 -14.41 -7.36 -10.89
CA GLY A 203 -13.03 -7.84 -10.78
C GLY A 203 -12.67 -8.80 -11.92
N GLU A 204 -13.56 -9.74 -12.25
CA GLU A 204 -13.41 -10.64 -13.39
C GLU A 204 -13.32 -9.88 -14.73
N GLN A 205 -14.18 -8.88 -14.93
CA GLN A 205 -14.15 -8.03 -16.12
C GLN A 205 -12.85 -7.23 -16.22
N THR A 206 -12.39 -6.63 -15.12
CA THR A 206 -11.14 -5.86 -15.10
C THR A 206 -9.94 -6.76 -15.44
N ALA A 207 -9.82 -7.92 -14.82
CA ALA A 207 -8.76 -8.87 -15.10
C ALA A 207 -8.76 -9.32 -16.57
N PHE A 208 -9.94 -9.57 -17.13
CA PHE A 208 -10.07 -9.93 -18.55
C PHE A 208 -9.65 -8.79 -19.49
N ILE A 209 -10.05 -7.55 -19.18
CA ILE A 209 -9.64 -6.36 -19.96
C ILE A 209 -8.12 -6.17 -19.89
N GLU A 210 -7.52 -6.28 -18.70
CA GLU A 210 -6.06 -6.16 -18.52
C GLU A 210 -5.31 -7.23 -19.33
N GLU A 211 -5.79 -8.48 -19.31
CA GLU A 211 -5.23 -9.58 -20.08
C GLU A 211 -5.31 -9.29 -21.59
N MET A 212 -6.46 -8.88 -22.09
CA MET A 212 -6.67 -8.61 -23.54
C MET A 212 -5.88 -7.39 -24.00
N VAL A 213 -5.91 -6.29 -23.25
CA VAL A 213 -5.17 -5.06 -23.60
C VAL A 213 -3.65 -5.29 -23.51
N GLY A 214 -3.19 -5.98 -22.46
CA GLY A 214 -1.77 -6.31 -22.33
C GLY A 214 -1.23 -7.19 -23.45
N ASN A 215 -2.07 -8.08 -23.99
CA ASN A 215 -1.72 -9.02 -25.05
C ASN A 215 -2.37 -8.68 -26.41
N GLN A 216 -2.80 -7.44 -26.64
CA GLN A 216 -3.53 -7.04 -27.86
C GLN A 216 -2.84 -7.46 -29.17
N LYS A 217 -1.50 -7.38 -29.22
CA LYS A 217 -0.73 -7.82 -30.38
C LYS A 217 -0.87 -9.32 -30.66
N VAL A 218 -0.98 -10.12 -29.60
CA VAL A 218 -1.15 -11.58 -29.70
C VAL A 218 -2.57 -11.89 -30.16
N VAL A 219 -3.58 -11.25 -29.55
CA VAL A 219 -4.99 -11.40 -29.95
C VAL A 219 -5.17 -11.13 -31.43
N GLN A 220 -4.62 -10.02 -31.94
CA GLN A 220 -4.67 -9.65 -33.37
C GLN A 220 -3.86 -10.62 -34.24
N ALA A 221 -2.66 -11.04 -33.82
CA ALA A 221 -1.81 -11.93 -34.58
C ALA A 221 -2.46 -13.31 -34.81
N PHE A 222 -3.31 -13.75 -33.91
CA PHE A 222 -4.03 -15.03 -33.99
C PHE A 222 -5.50 -14.89 -34.38
N SER A 223 -5.98 -13.66 -34.66
CA SER A 223 -7.38 -13.36 -35.06
C SER A 223 -8.42 -13.89 -34.05
N HIS A 224 -8.16 -13.67 -32.76
CA HIS A 224 -9.04 -14.07 -31.65
C HIS A 224 -9.94 -12.93 -31.13
N GLU A 225 -10.14 -11.87 -31.92
CA GLU A 225 -10.94 -10.70 -31.52
C GLU A 225 -12.40 -11.05 -31.25
N ASP A 226 -13.01 -11.88 -32.12
CA ASP A 226 -14.42 -12.27 -31.99
C ASP A 226 -14.66 -13.12 -30.73
N GLU A 227 -13.78 -14.07 -30.44
CA GLU A 227 -13.86 -14.90 -29.24
C GLU A 227 -13.68 -14.06 -27.95
N ALA A 228 -12.73 -13.11 -27.99
CA ALA A 228 -12.52 -12.18 -26.87
C ALA A 228 -13.75 -11.30 -26.65
N LEU A 229 -14.42 -10.85 -27.73
CA LEU A 229 -15.62 -10.04 -27.63
C LEU A 229 -16.79 -10.85 -27.07
N GLU A 230 -17.00 -12.08 -27.51
CA GLU A 230 -18.05 -12.96 -26.99
C GLU A 230 -17.90 -13.20 -25.48
N LYS A 231 -16.68 -13.49 -25.04
CA LYS A 231 -16.39 -13.68 -23.63
C LYS A 231 -16.55 -12.41 -22.81
N PHE A 232 -16.16 -11.26 -23.36
CA PHE A 232 -16.39 -9.96 -22.73
C PHE A 232 -17.89 -9.68 -22.56
N ASP A 233 -18.68 -9.93 -23.60
CA ASP A 233 -20.13 -9.71 -23.56
C ASP A 233 -20.82 -10.58 -22.54
N GLU A 234 -20.42 -11.87 -22.39
CA GLU A 234 -20.93 -12.75 -21.34
C GLU A 234 -20.70 -12.18 -19.95
N ILE A 235 -19.46 -11.72 -19.67
CA ILE A 235 -19.11 -11.11 -18.37
C ILE A 235 -19.89 -9.81 -18.17
N ASN A 236 -19.98 -8.99 -19.20
CA ASN A 236 -20.64 -7.69 -19.19
C ASN A 236 -22.17 -7.80 -18.97
N GLU A 237 -22.83 -8.78 -19.59
CA GLU A 237 -24.25 -9.07 -19.32
C GLU A 237 -24.50 -9.50 -17.86
N ARG A 238 -23.63 -10.35 -17.31
CA ARG A 238 -23.69 -10.73 -15.89
C ARG A 238 -23.51 -9.51 -14.99
N LEU A 239 -22.54 -8.66 -15.30
CA LEU A 239 -22.27 -7.42 -14.55
C LEU A 239 -23.45 -6.46 -14.63
N GLN A 240 -24.04 -6.27 -15.81
CA GLN A 240 -25.25 -5.45 -16.00
C GLN A 240 -26.38 -5.94 -15.10
N LYS A 241 -26.65 -7.24 -15.11
CA LYS A 241 -27.73 -7.85 -14.31
C LYS A 241 -27.53 -7.68 -12.81
N TYR A 242 -26.29 -7.85 -12.32
CA TYR A 242 -25.98 -7.65 -10.90
C TYR A 242 -25.98 -6.16 -10.54
N SER A 243 -25.49 -5.29 -11.42
CA SER A 243 -25.50 -3.84 -11.23
C SER A 243 -26.93 -3.29 -11.13
N LEU A 244 -27.80 -3.68 -12.05
CA LEU A 244 -29.22 -3.31 -12.01
C LEU A 244 -29.89 -3.71 -10.70
N ARG A 245 -29.65 -4.94 -10.23
CA ARG A 245 -30.23 -5.42 -8.96
C ARG A 245 -29.62 -4.70 -7.76
N ALA A 246 -28.31 -4.47 -7.76
CA ALA A 246 -27.62 -3.74 -6.70
C ALA A 246 -28.16 -2.30 -6.57
N ILE A 247 -28.28 -1.59 -7.70
CA ILE A 247 -28.83 -0.23 -7.76
C ILE A 247 -30.29 -0.23 -7.34
N PHE A 248 -31.11 -1.19 -7.79
CA PHE A 248 -32.52 -1.29 -7.41
C PHE A 248 -32.68 -1.42 -5.89
N PHE A 249 -32.00 -2.39 -5.25
CA PHE A 249 -32.07 -2.56 -3.80
C PHE A 249 -31.49 -1.36 -3.03
N SER A 250 -30.41 -0.76 -3.52
CA SER A 250 -29.84 0.45 -2.94
C SER A 250 -30.81 1.64 -3.02
N SER A 251 -31.46 1.82 -4.17
CA SER A 251 -32.40 2.92 -4.41
C SER A 251 -33.68 2.80 -3.57
N ILE A 252 -34.12 1.59 -3.25
CA ILE A 252 -35.28 1.35 -2.39
C ILE A 252 -35.01 1.72 -0.92
N THR A 253 -33.75 1.78 -0.49
CA THR A 253 -33.41 2.10 0.91
C THR A 253 -33.98 3.45 1.35
N ASN A 254 -33.74 4.51 0.59
CA ASN A 254 -34.21 5.85 0.94
C ASN A 254 -35.74 5.99 0.95
N PRO A 255 -36.50 5.54 -0.07
CA PRO A 255 -37.96 5.56 -0.01
C PRO A 255 -38.54 4.76 1.16
N SER A 256 -38.01 3.56 1.43
CA SER A 256 -38.49 2.71 2.52
C SER A 256 -38.24 3.32 3.90
N THR A 257 -37.05 3.89 4.12
CA THR A 257 -36.74 4.57 5.37
C THR A 257 -37.57 5.85 5.54
N ARG A 258 -37.80 6.61 4.46
CA ARG A 258 -38.72 7.77 4.48
C ARG A 258 -40.13 7.36 4.80
N PHE A 259 -40.61 6.25 4.24
CA PHE A 259 -41.96 5.72 4.55
C PHE A 259 -42.10 5.42 6.05
N VAL A 260 -41.15 4.70 6.64
CA VAL A 260 -41.18 4.39 8.08
C VAL A 260 -41.06 5.66 8.92
N ASN A 261 -40.21 6.60 8.55
CA ASN A 261 -40.09 7.89 9.22
C ASN A 261 -41.40 8.69 9.16
N SER A 262 -42.09 8.65 8.01
CA SER A 262 -43.41 9.27 7.86
C SER A 262 -44.47 8.59 8.75
N LEU A 263 -44.39 7.25 8.95
CA LEU A 263 -45.25 6.55 9.86
C LEU A 263 -45.04 6.95 11.31
N VAL A 264 -43.76 7.09 11.75
CA VAL A 264 -43.40 7.63 13.08
C VAL A 264 -43.96 9.05 13.23
N TYR A 265 -43.72 9.90 12.23
CA TYR A 265 -44.21 11.29 12.23
C TYR A 265 -45.72 11.39 12.31
N ALA A 266 -46.43 10.59 11.51
CA ALA A 266 -47.91 10.53 11.51
C ALA A 266 -48.44 10.05 12.87
N THR A 267 -47.81 9.04 13.48
CA THR A 267 -48.18 8.55 14.83
C THR A 267 -48.02 9.65 15.88
N VAL A 268 -46.88 10.35 15.87
CA VAL A 268 -46.67 11.48 16.76
C VAL A 268 -47.69 12.59 16.50
N GLY A 269 -48.03 12.84 15.24
CA GLY A 269 -49.08 13.81 14.86
C GLY A 269 -50.45 13.43 15.42
N VAL A 270 -50.90 12.19 15.19
CA VAL A 270 -52.23 11.72 15.65
C VAL A 270 -52.30 11.64 17.17
N VAL A 271 -51.36 10.95 17.82
CA VAL A 271 -51.34 10.81 19.29
C VAL A 271 -51.15 12.19 19.95
N GLY A 272 -50.29 13.04 19.36
CA GLY A 272 -50.04 14.38 19.82
C GLY A 272 -51.27 15.29 19.69
N ALA A 273 -51.99 15.23 18.56
CA ALA A 273 -53.21 15.99 18.34
C ALA A 273 -54.32 15.62 19.37
N PHE A 274 -54.54 14.31 19.59
CA PHE A 274 -55.47 13.87 20.62
C PHE A 274 -55.06 14.37 22.02
N THR A 275 -53.76 14.33 22.33
CA THR A 275 -53.22 14.79 23.61
C THR A 275 -53.39 16.32 23.74
N ALA A 276 -53.18 17.08 22.67
CA ALA A 276 -53.37 18.53 22.65
C ALA A 276 -54.86 18.91 22.80
N ILE A 277 -55.77 18.25 22.09
CA ILE A 277 -57.22 18.47 22.22
C ILE A 277 -57.69 18.19 23.66
N ALA A 278 -57.10 17.17 24.30
CA ALA A 278 -57.39 16.84 25.69
C ALA A 278 -56.72 17.82 26.70
N GLY A 279 -56.01 18.85 26.21
CA GLY A 279 -55.35 19.85 27.05
C GLY A 279 -54.04 19.39 27.72
N GLY A 280 -53.50 18.21 27.30
CA GLY A 280 -52.29 17.62 27.90
C GLY A 280 -51.00 18.23 27.38
N ILE A 281 -50.98 18.86 26.20
CA ILE A 281 -49.83 19.56 25.61
C ILE A 281 -50.32 20.78 24.82
N SER A 282 -49.48 21.78 24.60
CA SER A 282 -49.77 22.94 23.74
C SER A 282 -49.55 22.62 22.25
N VAL A 283 -50.05 23.49 21.36
CA VAL A 283 -49.81 23.37 19.90
C VAL A 283 -48.29 23.51 19.60
N GLY A 284 -47.59 24.41 20.29
CA GLY A 284 -46.15 24.57 20.17
C GLY A 284 -45.39 23.36 20.67
N GLN A 285 -45.82 22.71 21.76
CA GLN A 285 -45.24 21.46 22.23
C GLN A 285 -45.45 20.30 21.23
N LEU A 286 -46.60 20.26 20.55
CA LEU A 286 -46.85 19.30 19.47
C LEU A 286 -45.87 19.56 18.29
N SER A 287 -45.67 20.81 17.91
CA SER A 287 -44.70 21.21 16.87
C SER A 287 -43.26 20.75 17.23
N SER A 288 -42.87 20.93 18.51
CA SER A 288 -41.58 20.45 19.01
C SER A 288 -41.45 18.93 18.92
N LEU A 289 -42.46 18.18 19.32
CA LEU A 289 -42.49 16.71 19.25
C LEU A 289 -42.41 16.18 17.82
N LEU A 290 -43.08 16.82 16.86
CA LEU A 290 -42.98 16.50 15.43
C LEU A 290 -41.54 16.72 14.89
N SER A 291 -40.89 17.81 15.33
CA SER A 291 -39.49 18.10 15.00
C SER A 291 -38.55 17.03 15.59
N TYR A 292 -38.79 16.62 16.83
CA TYR A 292 -38.03 15.54 17.47
C TYR A 292 -38.23 14.18 16.80
N ALA A 293 -39.43 13.85 16.34
CA ALA A 293 -39.69 12.62 15.58
C ALA A 293 -38.77 12.53 14.35
N ASN A 294 -38.61 13.63 13.62
CA ASN A 294 -37.69 13.68 12.48
C ASN A 294 -36.22 13.57 12.90
N GLN A 295 -35.80 14.28 13.94
CA GLN A 295 -34.41 14.24 14.42
C GLN A 295 -34.04 12.89 15.03
N TYR A 296 -34.98 12.18 15.65
CA TYR A 296 -34.77 10.87 16.23
C TYR A 296 -34.54 9.79 15.16
N THR A 297 -35.28 9.86 14.06
CA THR A 297 -35.22 8.83 13.02
C THR A 297 -34.04 8.99 12.07
N LYS A 298 -33.49 10.19 11.90
CA LYS A 298 -32.40 10.49 10.99
C LYS A 298 -31.11 9.68 11.27
N PRO A 299 -30.58 9.58 12.50
CA PRO A 299 -29.36 8.83 12.78
C PRO A 299 -29.45 7.34 12.48
N PHE A 300 -30.64 6.72 12.60
CA PHE A 300 -30.79 5.29 12.27
C PHE A 300 -30.52 4.97 10.81
N ASN A 301 -30.80 5.91 9.90
CA ASN A 301 -30.52 5.77 8.48
C ASN A 301 -29.03 5.95 8.19
N GLU A 302 -28.37 6.86 8.90
CA GLU A 302 -26.95 7.17 8.73
C GLU A 302 -26.03 6.11 9.36
N ILE A 303 -26.39 5.59 10.55
CA ILE A 303 -25.58 4.61 11.30
C ILE A 303 -25.29 3.35 10.48
N SER A 304 -26.24 2.88 9.67
CA SER A 304 -26.02 1.68 8.85
C SER A 304 -24.88 1.85 7.84
N GLY A 305 -24.80 3.02 7.19
CA GLY A 305 -23.71 3.37 6.27
C GLY A 305 -22.38 3.50 7.02
N VAL A 306 -22.39 4.21 8.13
CA VAL A 306 -21.19 4.43 8.97
C VAL A 306 -20.62 3.12 9.51
N ILE A 307 -21.46 2.16 9.93
CA ILE A 307 -21.00 0.84 10.38
C ILE A 307 -20.24 0.11 9.25
N THR A 308 -20.76 0.18 8.03
CA THR A 308 -20.08 -0.45 6.87
C THR A 308 -18.74 0.20 6.61
N GLU A 309 -18.67 1.53 6.60
CA GLU A 309 -17.41 2.26 6.41
C GLU A 309 -16.41 2.01 7.54
N LEU A 310 -16.86 1.93 8.80
CA LEU A 310 -16.01 1.53 9.91
C LEU A 310 -15.46 0.11 9.78
N GLN A 311 -16.27 -0.83 9.26
CA GLN A 311 -15.80 -2.20 9.01
C GLN A 311 -14.74 -2.23 7.89
N ASN A 312 -14.95 -1.48 6.81
CA ASN A 312 -13.98 -1.33 5.73
C ASN A 312 -12.68 -0.69 6.25
N ALA A 313 -12.80 0.41 6.99
CA ALA A 313 -11.67 1.09 7.61
C ALA A 313 -10.86 0.18 8.55
N LEU A 314 -11.53 -0.63 9.37
CA LEU A 314 -10.86 -1.61 10.23
C LEU A 314 -10.17 -2.72 9.45
N ALA A 315 -10.74 -3.15 8.32
CA ALA A 315 -10.09 -4.14 7.45
C ALA A 315 -8.83 -3.55 6.80
N CYS A 316 -8.90 -2.31 6.30
CA CYS A 316 -7.75 -1.58 5.75
C CYS A 316 -6.67 -1.35 6.82
N ALA A 317 -7.04 -0.86 8.00
CA ALA A 317 -6.12 -0.71 9.13
C ALA A 317 -5.47 -2.05 9.51
N GLY A 318 -6.21 -3.16 9.43
CA GLY A 318 -5.69 -4.51 9.68
C GLY A 318 -4.52 -4.85 8.75
N ARG A 319 -4.66 -4.62 7.43
CA ARG A 319 -3.60 -4.88 6.44
C ARG A 319 -2.36 -3.98 6.63
N VAL A 320 -2.58 -2.72 6.99
CA VAL A 320 -1.47 -1.80 7.27
C VAL A 320 -0.73 -2.19 8.55
N ILE A 321 -1.48 -2.56 9.61
CA ILE A 321 -0.89 -3.01 10.88
C ILE A 321 -0.14 -4.35 10.69
N GLU A 322 -0.64 -5.26 9.86
CA GLU A 322 0.05 -6.50 9.49
C GLU A 322 1.41 -6.20 8.87
N LEU A 323 1.48 -5.23 7.94
CA LEU A 323 2.74 -4.76 7.37
C LEU A 323 3.69 -4.16 8.42
N ILE A 324 3.17 -3.35 9.35
CA ILE A 324 3.98 -2.74 10.42
C ILE A 324 4.53 -3.80 11.40
N GLU A 325 3.76 -4.85 11.67
CA GLU A 325 4.11 -5.91 12.62
C GLU A 325 4.90 -7.07 12.00
N GLU A 326 5.07 -7.06 10.65
CA GLU A 326 5.90 -8.07 9.97
C GLU A 326 7.30 -8.11 10.59
N ASP A 327 7.94 -9.26 10.58
CA ASP A 327 9.29 -9.39 11.11
C ASP A 327 10.27 -8.54 10.28
N ALA A 328 11.08 -7.72 10.94
CA ALA A 328 12.14 -6.99 10.29
C ALA A 328 13.27 -7.94 9.89
N GLU A 329 14.13 -7.51 8.96
CA GLU A 329 15.40 -8.21 8.68
C GLU A 329 16.12 -8.47 9.99
N VAL A 330 16.63 -9.70 10.17
CA VAL A 330 17.40 -10.06 11.39
C VAL A 330 18.52 -9.06 11.57
N PRO A 331 18.63 -8.36 12.70
CA PRO A 331 19.68 -7.39 12.92
C PRO A 331 21.07 -8.06 12.84
N ASP A 332 22.08 -7.26 12.52
CA ASP A 332 23.46 -7.74 12.60
C ASP A 332 23.78 -8.16 14.05
N ALA A 333 24.69 -9.14 14.23
CA ALA A 333 25.08 -9.60 15.56
C ALA A 333 25.64 -8.43 16.40
N GLU A 334 25.43 -8.45 17.72
CA GLU A 334 25.92 -7.38 18.61
C GLU A 334 27.47 -7.25 18.57
N ASP A 335 28.18 -8.34 18.24
CA ASP A 335 29.63 -8.43 18.06
C ASP A 335 30.06 -8.36 16.60
N ALA A 336 29.17 -7.95 15.70
CA ALA A 336 29.50 -7.84 14.27
C ALA A 336 30.61 -6.81 14.03
N VAL A 337 31.56 -7.20 13.20
CA VAL A 337 32.75 -6.40 12.88
C VAL A 337 32.54 -5.66 11.55
N ASP A 338 32.99 -4.43 11.46
CA ASP A 338 33.05 -3.70 10.21
C ASP A 338 34.27 -4.13 9.38
N LEU A 339 34.03 -4.53 8.15
CA LEU A 339 35.07 -4.86 7.17
C LEU A 339 35.46 -3.60 6.39
N GLU A 340 36.49 -2.88 6.84
CA GLU A 340 36.89 -1.65 6.18
C GLU A 340 37.39 -1.87 4.74
N HIS A 341 38.24 -2.90 4.54
CA HIS A 341 38.78 -3.28 3.22
C HIS A 341 38.84 -4.79 3.08
N ALA A 342 38.02 -5.33 2.19
CA ALA A 342 38.10 -6.73 1.85
C ALA A 342 39.38 -7.03 1.03
N ASN A 343 40.05 -8.14 1.36
CA ASN A 343 41.18 -8.62 0.57
C ASN A 343 40.77 -9.32 -0.74
N GLY A 344 39.45 -9.56 -0.91
CA GLY A 344 38.89 -10.21 -2.09
C GLY A 344 38.86 -11.75 -2.01
N LYS A 345 39.26 -12.37 -0.89
CA LYS A 345 39.12 -13.82 -0.68
C LYS A 345 37.68 -14.14 -0.28
N VAL A 346 37.11 -15.14 -0.96
CA VAL A 346 35.71 -15.63 -0.67
C VAL A 346 35.72 -17.13 -0.57
N GLU A 347 35.16 -17.67 0.51
CA GLU A 347 35.05 -19.12 0.74
C GLU A 347 33.61 -19.49 1.08
N LEU A 348 33.07 -20.49 0.40
CA LEU A 348 31.77 -21.12 0.69
C LEU A 348 32.05 -22.56 1.07
N SER A 349 31.52 -23.02 2.19
CA SER A 349 31.73 -24.37 2.70
C SER A 349 30.39 -24.98 3.11
N HIS A 350 30.01 -26.06 2.44
CA HIS A 350 28.78 -26.82 2.70
C HIS A 350 27.54 -25.94 2.79
N VAL A 351 27.38 -24.98 1.84
CA VAL A 351 26.26 -24.03 1.84
C VAL A 351 25.00 -24.69 1.29
N TYR A 352 23.92 -24.55 2.05
CA TYR A 352 22.57 -24.98 1.67
C TYR A 352 21.63 -23.79 1.73
N PHE A 353 20.79 -23.65 0.73
CA PHE A 353 19.79 -22.60 0.68
C PHE A 353 18.56 -22.99 -0.16
N SER A 354 17.40 -22.55 0.32
CA SER A 354 16.13 -22.58 -0.43
C SER A 354 15.25 -21.41 -0.02
N TYR A 355 14.48 -20.85 -0.96
CA TYR A 355 13.52 -19.80 -0.67
C TYR A 355 12.31 -20.29 0.12
N VAL A 356 11.92 -21.54 -0.12
CA VAL A 356 10.83 -22.24 0.57
C VAL A 356 11.33 -23.62 1.00
N PRO A 357 10.90 -24.15 2.16
CA PRO A 357 11.44 -25.40 2.73
C PRO A 357 11.31 -26.63 1.81
N GLU A 358 10.29 -26.64 0.97
CA GLU A 358 9.99 -27.77 0.07
C GLU A 358 10.86 -27.79 -1.20
N GLN A 359 11.51 -26.67 -1.51
CA GLN A 359 12.34 -26.51 -2.70
C GLN A 359 13.80 -26.81 -2.38
N LYS A 360 14.43 -27.70 -3.17
CA LYS A 360 15.88 -27.87 -3.17
C LYS A 360 16.47 -26.95 -4.24
N LEU A 361 17.24 -25.95 -3.83
CA LEU A 361 17.78 -24.97 -4.77
C LEU A 361 19.31 -24.92 -4.75
N ILE A 362 19.93 -24.81 -3.56
CA ILE A 362 21.39 -24.91 -3.40
C ILE A 362 21.68 -26.00 -2.38
N GLU A 363 22.42 -27.04 -2.80
CA GLU A 363 22.76 -28.19 -1.97
C GLU A 363 24.28 -28.41 -1.98
N ASP A 364 24.87 -28.45 -0.80
CA ASP A 364 26.31 -28.72 -0.56
C ASP A 364 27.26 -27.89 -1.45
N PHE A 365 27.01 -26.57 -1.54
CA PHE A 365 27.77 -25.70 -2.40
C PHE A 365 29.11 -25.34 -1.78
N ASN A 366 30.21 -25.69 -2.48
CA ASN A 366 31.58 -25.48 -2.04
C ASN A 366 32.37 -24.68 -3.08
N LEU A 367 33.02 -23.58 -2.66
CA LEU A 367 33.78 -22.69 -3.54
C LEU A 367 34.90 -22.01 -2.77
N SER A 368 36.08 -21.91 -3.34
CA SER A 368 37.19 -21.12 -2.82
C SER A 368 37.73 -20.19 -3.91
N VAL A 369 37.68 -18.88 -3.65
CA VAL A 369 38.10 -17.83 -4.57
C VAL A 369 39.24 -17.04 -3.93
N LYS A 370 40.36 -16.91 -4.65
CA LYS A 370 41.50 -16.13 -4.23
C LYS A 370 41.35 -14.65 -4.61
N PRO A 371 42.01 -13.73 -3.91
CA PRO A 371 42.04 -12.32 -4.29
C PRO A 371 42.35 -12.10 -5.77
N GLY A 372 41.56 -11.23 -6.41
CA GLY A 372 41.73 -10.85 -7.81
C GLY A 372 41.26 -11.85 -8.87
N GLN A 373 40.75 -13.01 -8.47
CA GLN A 373 40.21 -14.00 -9.42
C GLN A 373 38.88 -13.58 -10.03
N ARG A 374 38.70 -13.93 -11.30
CA ARG A 374 37.44 -13.80 -12.04
C ARG A 374 36.69 -15.12 -12.03
N VAL A 375 35.48 -15.11 -11.50
CA VAL A 375 34.63 -16.28 -11.39
C VAL A 375 33.43 -16.13 -12.34
N ALA A 376 33.39 -16.91 -13.41
CA ALA A 376 32.25 -16.95 -14.32
C ALA A 376 31.23 -18.00 -13.85
N ILE A 377 29.98 -17.57 -13.68
CA ILE A 377 28.87 -18.44 -13.30
C ILE A 377 28.05 -18.74 -14.55
N VAL A 378 28.00 -20.00 -14.97
CA VAL A 378 27.30 -20.46 -16.17
C VAL A 378 26.31 -21.55 -15.85
N GLY A 379 25.22 -21.62 -16.59
CA GLY A 379 24.20 -22.65 -16.41
C GLY A 379 22.84 -22.21 -17.00
N PRO A 380 21.89 -23.11 -17.12
CA PRO A 380 20.56 -22.82 -17.64
C PRO A 380 19.80 -21.81 -16.74
N THR A 381 18.73 -21.24 -17.29
CA THR A 381 17.85 -20.35 -16.51
C THR A 381 17.24 -21.13 -15.33
N GLY A 382 17.17 -20.51 -14.15
CA GLY A 382 16.62 -21.15 -12.95
C GLY A 382 17.59 -22.04 -12.16
N CYS A 383 18.85 -22.22 -12.60
CA CYS A 383 19.83 -23.07 -11.89
C CYS A 383 20.43 -22.46 -10.61
N GLY A 384 20.01 -21.25 -10.18
CA GLY A 384 20.47 -20.63 -8.93
C GLY A 384 21.57 -19.58 -9.05
N LYS A 385 21.92 -19.07 -10.25
CA LYS A 385 22.97 -18.05 -10.44
C LYS A 385 22.69 -16.76 -9.62
N THR A 386 21.50 -16.21 -9.76
CA THR A 386 21.07 -15.03 -8.99
C THR A 386 20.98 -15.30 -7.49
N THR A 387 20.59 -16.54 -7.13
CA THR A 387 20.56 -16.95 -5.72
C THR A 387 21.93 -16.92 -5.08
N LEU A 388 22.99 -17.36 -5.79
CA LEU A 388 24.36 -17.26 -5.30
C LEU A 388 24.77 -15.80 -5.05
N ILE A 389 24.42 -14.88 -5.97
CA ILE A 389 24.65 -13.45 -5.80
C ILE A 389 23.93 -12.93 -4.55
N ASN A 390 22.67 -13.30 -4.36
CA ASN A 390 21.87 -12.89 -3.21
C ASN A 390 22.49 -13.35 -1.88
N LEU A 391 23.08 -14.54 -1.85
CA LEU A 391 23.80 -15.05 -0.67
C LEU A 391 25.13 -14.32 -0.42
N LEU A 392 25.89 -14.01 -1.47
CA LEU A 392 27.15 -13.25 -1.34
C LEU A 392 26.93 -11.84 -0.80
N MET A 393 25.84 -11.18 -1.22
CA MET A 393 25.43 -9.85 -0.74
C MET A 393 24.68 -9.89 0.59
N ARG A 394 24.45 -11.10 1.12
CA ARG A 394 23.63 -11.31 2.31
C ARG A 394 22.28 -10.60 2.22
N PHE A 395 21.64 -10.70 1.04
CA PHE A 395 20.22 -10.34 0.85
C PHE A 395 19.30 -11.42 1.42
N TYR A 396 19.83 -12.64 1.50
CA TYR A 396 19.22 -13.80 2.16
C TYR A 396 20.27 -14.48 3.01
N ASP A 397 19.89 -14.94 4.19
CA ASP A 397 20.73 -15.77 5.01
C ASP A 397 20.62 -17.24 4.57
N MET A 398 21.74 -17.98 4.57
CA MET A 398 21.78 -19.40 4.21
C MET A 398 21.03 -20.26 5.25
N ASN A 399 20.52 -21.41 4.83
CA ASN A 399 19.88 -22.37 5.73
C ASN A 399 20.91 -23.10 6.60
N SER A 400 22.07 -23.47 6.01
CA SER A 400 23.20 -24.08 6.71
C SER A 400 24.48 -23.90 5.92
N GLY A 401 25.63 -24.18 6.55
CA GLY A 401 26.95 -24.01 5.98
C GLY A 401 27.63 -22.72 6.46
N THR A 402 28.65 -22.27 5.73
CA THR A 402 29.40 -21.07 6.06
C THR A 402 29.87 -20.37 4.79
N ILE A 403 29.65 -19.04 4.72
CA ILE A 403 30.25 -18.16 3.72
C ILE A 403 31.18 -17.20 4.46
N LYS A 404 32.44 -17.09 3.98
CA LYS A 404 33.43 -16.17 4.52
C LYS A 404 33.91 -15.20 3.46
N VAL A 405 34.10 -13.96 3.87
CA VAL A 405 34.74 -12.91 3.08
C VAL A 405 35.92 -12.41 3.89
N SER A 406 37.13 -12.43 3.28
CA SER A 406 38.39 -12.09 3.98
C SER A 406 38.58 -12.90 5.27
N ASP A 407 38.28 -14.19 5.22
CA ASP A 407 38.35 -15.16 6.33
C ASP A 407 37.33 -14.93 7.47
N ILE A 408 36.46 -13.92 7.38
CA ILE A 408 35.43 -13.61 8.38
C ILE A 408 34.11 -14.17 7.89
N PRO A 409 33.36 -14.95 8.72
CA PRO A 409 32.01 -15.40 8.39
C PRO A 409 31.03 -14.23 8.15
N LEU A 410 30.15 -14.34 7.14
CA LEU A 410 29.19 -13.27 6.81
C LEU A 410 28.32 -12.85 8.00
N GLN A 411 27.95 -13.79 8.88
CA GLN A 411 27.12 -13.50 10.06
C GLN A 411 27.82 -12.62 11.10
N GLN A 412 29.17 -12.60 11.07
CA GLN A 412 29.97 -11.77 11.96
C GLN A 412 30.34 -10.41 11.35
N LEU A 413 29.94 -10.14 10.12
CA LEU A 413 30.11 -8.85 9.46
C LEU A 413 28.83 -8.02 9.53
N THR A 414 28.97 -6.69 9.66
CA THR A 414 27.83 -5.82 9.43
C THR A 414 27.46 -5.85 7.94
N ARG A 415 26.13 -5.93 7.64
CA ARG A 415 25.66 -5.94 6.25
C ARG A 415 26.13 -4.71 5.47
N LYS A 416 26.20 -3.56 6.14
CA LYS A 416 26.66 -2.33 5.52
C LYS A 416 28.10 -2.46 5.05
N SER A 417 29.03 -2.83 5.93
CA SER A 417 30.44 -2.95 5.58
C SER A 417 30.70 -4.04 4.54
N LEU A 418 29.96 -5.15 4.60
CA LEU A 418 30.00 -6.19 3.57
C LEU A 418 29.61 -5.62 2.19
N ARG A 419 28.47 -4.94 2.11
CA ARG A 419 27.92 -4.39 0.86
C ARG A 419 28.76 -3.23 0.32
N ASP A 420 29.38 -2.43 1.17
CA ASP A 420 30.30 -1.37 0.78
C ASP A 420 31.59 -1.91 0.08
N ASN A 421 31.94 -3.17 0.34
CA ASN A 421 33.03 -3.87 -0.30
C ASN A 421 32.67 -4.55 -1.64
N TYR A 422 31.41 -4.51 -2.06
CA TYR A 422 30.94 -5.04 -3.34
C TYR A 422 30.43 -3.93 -4.27
N GLY A 423 30.88 -3.93 -5.50
CA GLY A 423 30.29 -3.15 -6.59
C GLY A 423 29.37 -4.05 -7.42
N MET A 424 28.11 -3.67 -7.55
CA MET A 424 27.13 -4.49 -8.23
C MET A 424 26.56 -3.80 -9.46
N VAL A 425 26.61 -4.48 -10.62
CA VAL A 425 25.95 -4.08 -11.86
C VAL A 425 24.98 -5.20 -12.24
N LEU A 426 23.68 -4.92 -12.10
CA LEU A 426 22.61 -5.87 -12.39
C LEU A 426 22.18 -5.82 -13.85
N GLN A 427 21.47 -6.86 -14.29
CA GLN A 427 20.76 -6.90 -15.57
C GLN A 427 19.72 -5.79 -15.68
N GLU A 428 18.92 -5.61 -14.64
CA GLU A 428 17.96 -4.52 -14.55
C GLU A 428 18.68 -3.25 -14.12
N THR A 429 18.67 -2.25 -15.00
CA THR A 429 19.31 -0.97 -14.77
C THR A 429 18.33 -0.02 -14.08
N TRP A 430 18.49 0.20 -12.79
CA TRP A 430 17.69 1.17 -12.06
C TRP A 430 18.39 2.53 -11.99
N LEU A 431 17.65 3.58 -12.39
CA LEU A 431 18.05 4.98 -12.28
C LEU A 431 17.00 5.75 -11.49
N ARG A 432 17.46 6.53 -10.52
CA ARG A 432 16.62 7.41 -9.72
C ARG A 432 16.17 8.61 -10.56
N SER A 433 14.94 9.05 -10.40
CA SER A 433 14.50 10.37 -10.89
C SER A 433 15.40 11.47 -10.31
N GLY A 434 16.00 12.28 -11.16
CA GLY A 434 16.98 13.31 -10.78
C GLY A 434 18.01 13.54 -11.87
N SER A 435 19.08 14.30 -11.60
CA SER A 435 20.11 14.56 -12.60
C SER A 435 20.98 13.33 -12.89
N ILE A 436 21.64 13.30 -14.03
CA ILE A 436 22.68 12.30 -14.35
C ILE A 436 23.80 12.36 -13.32
N ARG A 437 24.19 13.56 -12.90
CA ARG A 437 25.18 13.80 -11.84
C ARG A 437 24.81 13.05 -10.57
N ASP A 438 23.56 13.25 -10.05
CA ASP A 438 23.09 12.61 -8.82
C ASP A 438 23.06 11.09 -8.95
N ASN A 439 22.70 10.58 -10.12
CA ASN A 439 22.69 9.15 -10.39
C ASN A 439 24.08 8.52 -10.37
N ILE A 440 25.10 9.20 -10.85
CA ILE A 440 26.48 8.72 -10.77
C ILE A 440 27.02 8.87 -9.34
N ALA A 441 26.77 10.03 -8.70
CA ALA A 441 27.21 10.32 -7.34
C ALA A 441 26.57 9.42 -6.28
N MET A 442 25.51 8.68 -6.60
CA MET A 442 24.87 7.74 -5.69
C MET A 442 25.84 6.69 -5.11
N GLY A 443 26.90 6.32 -5.85
CA GLY A 443 27.96 5.44 -5.35
C GLY A 443 28.89 6.09 -4.30
N LYS A 444 29.06 7.42 -4.38
CA LYS A 444 29.88 8.23 -3.47
C LYS A 444 29.26 9.63 -3.38
N PRO A 445 28.40 9.90 -2.39
CA PRO A 445 27.66 11.18 -2.29
C PRO A 445 28.55 12.43 -2.23
N ASP A 446 29.74 12.33 -1.66
CA ASP A 446 30.71 13.44 -1.50
C ASP A 446 31.69 13.56 -2.69
N ALA A 447 31.39 12.90 -3.83
CA ALA A 447 32.27 12.93 -5.00
C ALA A 447 32.34 14.33 -5.62
N THR A 448 33.56 14.75 -6.00
CA THR A 448 33.73 15.99 -6.75
C THR A 448 33.27 15.83 -8.21
N ASP A 449 33.05 16.96 -8.89
CA ASP A 449 32.69 16.96 -10.32
C ASP A 449 33.77 16.30 -11.19
N GLU A 450 35.04 16.48 -10.84
CA GLU A 450 36.15 15.86 -11.52
C GLU A 450 36.12 14.33 -11.39
N GLU A 451 35.81 13.80 -10.19
CA GLU A 451 35.66 12.37 -9.94
C GLU A 451 34.47 11.78 -10.73
N ILE A 452 33.34 12.46 -10.73
CA ILE A 452 32.15 12.06 -11.50
C ILE A 452 32.45 12.02 -13.00
N ILE A 453 33.11 13.06 -13.52
CA ILE A 453 33.51 13.11 -14.94
C ILE A 453 34.54 12.03 -15.27
N ALA A 454 35.47 11.75 -14.37
CA ALA A 454 36.48 10.70 -14.55
C ALA A 454 35.81 9.31 -14.59
N ALA A 455 34.87 9.02 -13.70
CA ALA A 455 34.09 7.79 -13.67
C ALA A 455 33.24 7.64 -14.96
N ALA A 456 32.59 8.71 -15.40
CA ALA A 456 31.82 8.72 -16.65
C ALA A 456 32.70 8.51 -17.91
N LYS A 457 33.92 9.03 -17.91
CA LYS A 457 34.91 8.76 -19.00
C LYS A 457 35.35 7.30 -18.96
N ALA A 458 35.62 6.78 -17.78
CA ALA A 458 36.08 5.40 -17.58
C ALA A 458 35.03 4.38 -18.01
N SER A 459 33.72 4.65 -17.77
CA SER A 459 32.58 3.84 -18.20
C SER A 459 32.14 4.10 -19.65
N HIS A 460 32.80 5.01 -20.39
CA HIS A 460 32.36 5.47 -21.73
C HIS A 460 31.01 6.22 -21.76
N ALA A 461 30.47 6.64 -20.62
CA ALA A 461 29.20 7.41 -20.53
C ALA A 461 29.38 8.87 -20.94
N HIS A 462 30.53 9.50 -20.66
CA HIS A 462 30.82 10.92 -20.90
C HIS A 462 30.46 11.39 -22.34
N GLY A 463 30.72 10.54 -23.33
CA GLY A 463 30.51 10.91 -24.74
C GLY A 463 29.05 11.12 -25.13
N PHE A 464 28.09 10.39 -24.53
CA PHE A 464 26.68 10.64 -24.76
C PHE A 464 26.12 11.74 -23.83
N ILE A 465 26.61 11.80 -22.57
CA ILE A 465 26.19 12.83 -21.60
C ILE A 465 26.43 14.23 -22.16
N LYS A 466 27.60 14.49 -22.74
CA LYS A 466 27.92 15.78 -23.38
C LYS A 466 27.02 16.18 -24.55
N ARG A 467 26.33 15.24 -25.16
CA ARG A 467 25.43 15.51 -26.28
C ARG A 467 24.00 15.82 -25.84
N LEU A 468 23.70 15.62 -24.55
CA LEU A 468 22.43 16.02 -23.98
C LEU A 468 22.41 17.54 -23.76
N PRO A 469 21.24 18.19 -23.89
CA PRO A 469 21.13 19.65 -23.80
C PRO A 469 21.73 20.25 -22.53
N GLU A 470 21.52 19.59 -21.38
CA GLU A 470 21.98 20.04 -20.07
C GLU A 470 23.19 19.23 -19.54
N GLY A 471 23.74 18.32 -20.35
CA GLY A 471 24.88 17.50 -20.00
C GLY A 471 24.64 16.67 -18.74
N TYR A 472 25.50 16.82 -17.72
CA TYR A 472 25.39 16.11 -16.44
C TYR A 472 24.20 16.54 -15.60
N ASP A 473 23.64 17.72 -15.83
CA ASP A 473 22.50 18.25 -15.11
C ASP A 473 21.16 17.84 -15.76
N THR A 474 21.21 17.10 -16.87
CA THR A 474 20.04 16.53 -17.53
C THR A 474 19.25 15.69 -16.54
N VAL A 475 17.97 16.03 -16.37
CA VAL A 475 17.06 15.30 -15.49
C VAL A 475 16.60 14.02 -16.19
N ILE A 476 16.80 12.90 -15.48
CA ILE A 476 16.31 11.59 -15.89
C ILE A 476 14.90 11.42 -15.32
N ALA A 477 13.94 11.09 -16.19
CA ALA A 477 12.61 10.68 -15.76
C ALA A 477 12.67 9.31 -15.04
N GLU A 478 11.60 8.96 -14.35
CA GLU A 478 11.47 7.66 -13.70
C GLU A 478 11.80 6.53 -14.70
N ASP A 479 12.56 5.56 -14.25
CA ASP A 479 13.12 4.45 -15.09
C ASP A 479 13.97 4.87 -16.28
N GLY A 480 14.42 6.13 -16.33
CA GLY A 480 15.28 6.61 -17.41
C GLY A 480 14.62 6.61 -18.79
N GLY A 481 13.32 6.92 -18.88
CA GLY A 481 12.51 6.80 -20.09
C GLY A 481 13.03 7.54 -21.32
N ASN A 482 13.94 8.49 -21.16
CA ASN A 482 14.61 9.26 -22.23
C ASN A 482 15.99 8.70 -22.64
N LEU A 483 16.44 7.59 -22.03
CA LEU A 483 17.74 6.96 -22.29
C LEU A 483 17.56 5.55 -22.89
N SER A 484 18.48 5.18 -23.81
CA SER A 484 18.53 3.80 -24.27
C SER A 484 19.02 2.85 -23.18
N GLN A 485 18.68 1.54 -23.29
CA GLN A 485 19.10 0.54 -22.31
C GLN A 485 20.63 0.50 -22.13
N GLY A 486 21.40 0.63 -23.22
CA GLY A 486 22.85 0.71 -23.15
C GLY A 486 23.37 1.98 -22.44
N GLN A 487 22.70 3.13 -22.62
CA GLN A 487 23.06 4.36 -21.89
C GLN A 487 22.77 4.23 -20.39
N LYS A 488 21.63 3.63 -20.02
CA LYS A 488 21.33 3.34 -18.62
C LYS A 488 22.40 2.45 -17.98
N GLN A 489 22.81 1.39 -18.67
CA GLN A 489 23.83 0.47 -18.19
C GLN A 489 25.20 1.16 -18.03
N LEU A 490 25.60 2.03 -18.98
CA LEU A 490 26.83 2.82 -18.84
C LEU A 490 26.80 3.77 -17.64
N LEU A 491 25.64 4.31 -17.24
CA LEU A 491 25.49 5.11 -16.02
C LEU A 491 25.59 4.25 -14.76
N CYS A 492 25.00 3.06 -14.74
CA CYS A 492 25.15 2.11 -13.62
C CYS A 492 26.61 1.68 -13.46
N ILE A 493 27.33 1.46 -14.56
CA ILE A 493 28.76 1.18 -14.54
C ILE A 493 29.55 2.40 -14.00
N ALA A 494 29.19 3.63 -14.42
CA ALA A 494 29.85 4.85 -13.92
C ALA A 494 29.70 4.98 -12.40
N ARG A 495 28.54 4.65 -11.86
CA ARG A 495 28.27 4.62 -10.42
C ARG A 495 29.23 3.69 -9.67
N VAL A 496 29.44 2.48 -10.17
CA VAL A 496 30.39 1.53 -9.56
C VAL A 496 31.83 1.95 -9.77
N MET A 497 32.18 2.54 -10.93
CA MET A 497 33.51 3.06 -11.21
C MET A 497 33.90 4.25 -10.33
N LEU A 498 32.93 4.95 -9.76
CA LEU A 498 33.21 6.08 -8.86
C LEU A 498 33.74 5.60 -7.49
N CYS A 499 33.24 4.49 -6.96
CA CYS A 499 33.66 3.92 -5.67
C CYS A 499 34.70 2.79 -5.83
N LEU A 500 34.68 2.04 -6.92
CA LEU A 500 35.61 0.96 -7.26
C LEU A 500 36.00 0.06 -6.08
N PRO A 501 35.04 -0.67 -5.47
CA PRO A 501 35.33 -1.56 -4.35
C PRO A 501 36.19 -2.77 -4.76
N PRO A 502 36.78 -3.50 -3.79
CA PRO A 502 37.69 -4.61 -4.06
C PRO A 502 37.05 -5.84 -4.68
N MET A 503 35.72 -5.97 -4.56
CA MET A 503 34.95 -7.10 -5.10
C MET A 503 33.84 -6.61 -6.01
N LEU A 504 33.53 -7.37 -7.07
CA LEU A 504 32.51 -7.01 -8.07
C LEU A 504 31.54 -8.15 -8.29
N ILE A 505 30.28 -7.79 -8.51
CA ILE A 505 29.22 -8.66 -9.00
C ILE A 505 28.66 -8.07 -10.29
N LEU A 506 28.79 -8.79 -11.39
CA LEU A 506 28.41 -8.33 -12.72
C LEU A 506 27.40 -9.28 -13.35
N ASP A 507 26.27 -8.77 -13.80
CA ASP A 507 25.29 -9.53 -14.59
C ASP A 507 25.30 -9.04 -16.05
N GLU A 508 25.71 -9.91 -16.97
CA GLU A 508 25.99 -9.58 -18.38
C GLU A 508 24.79 -9.64 -19.33
N ALA A 509 23.57 -9.54 -18.87
CA ALA A 509 22.43 -9.60 -19.78
C ALA A 509 22.34 -8.34 -20.67
N THR A 510 22.79 -8.46 -21.93
CA THR A 510 22.84 -7.35 -22.91
C THR A 510 22.05 -7.64 -24.19
N SER A 511 21.05 -8.52 -24.14
CA SER A 511 20.27 -8.99 -25.30
C SER A 511 19.56 -7.91 -26.11
N SER A 512 19.45 -6.67 -25.58
CA SER A 512 18.71 -5.55 -26.19
C SER A 512 19.59 -4.32 -26.50
N ILE A 513 20.93 -4.47 -26.57
CA ILE A 513 21.88 -3.36 -26.73
C ILE A 513 22.52 -3.43 -28.12
N ASP A 514 22.72 -2.28 -28.74
CA ASP A 514 23.44 -2.19 -30.01
C ASP A 514 24.91 -2.60 -29.86
N THR A 515 25.50 -3.22 -30.89
CA THR A 515 26.86 -3.78 -30.88
C THR A 515 27.93 -2.76 -30.49
N ARG A 516 27.78 -1.49 -30.88
CA ARG A 516 28.79 -0.45 -30.58
C ARG A 516 28.78 -0.07 -29.09
N THR A 517 27.61 0.05 -28.48
CA THR A 517 27.47 0.32 -27.06
C THR A 517 27.86 -0.89 -26.23
N GLU A 518 27.58 -2.09 -26.74
CA GLU A 518 27.98 -3.35 -26.16
C GLU A 518 29.51 -3.46 -25.98
N ILE A 519 30.29 -3.14 -27.03
CA ILE A 519 31.77 -3.12 -26.97
C ILE A 519 32.25 -2.15 -25.87
N LYS A 520 31.60 -0.99 -25.71
CA LYS A 520 31.95 -0.03 -24.65
C LYS A 520 31.69 -0.59 -23.25
N ILE A 521 30.56 -1.26 -23.06
CA ILE A 521 30.20 -1.91 -21.79
C ILE A 521 31.26 -2.98 -21.45
N GLN A 522 31.64 -3.82 -22.41
CA GLN A 522 32.65 -4.85 -22.20
C GLN A 522 34.01 -4.25 -21.80
N ASN A 523 34.46 -3.22 -22.53
CA ASN A 523 35.69 -2.53 -22.19
C ASN A 523 35.65 -1.90 -20.79
N ALA A 524 34.51 -1.38 -20.39
CA ALA A 524 34.29 -0.84 -19.05
C ALA A 524 34.33 -1.95 -17.99
N PHE A 525 33.69 -3.09 -18.22
CA PHE A 525 33.79 -4.25 -17.33
C PHE A 525 35.21 -4.78 -17.21
N ALA A 526 35.90 -4.99 -18.32
CA ALA A 526 37.30 -5.43 -18.32
C ALA A 526 38.18 -4.51 -17.47
N LYS A 527 38.01 -3.19 -17.58
CA LYS A 527 38.70 -2.21 -16.79
C LYS A 527 38.35 -2.27 -15.29
N MET A 528 37.07 -2.45 -14.96
CA MET A 528 36.63 -2.58 -13.56
C MET A 528 37.21 -3.83 -12.88
N MET A 529 37.27 -4.94 -13.58
CA MET A 529 37.74 -6.23 -13.05
C MET A 529 39.24 -6.31 -12.81
N GLN A 530 40.05 -5.40 -13.35
CA GLN A 530 41.50 -5.46 -13.19
C GLN A 530 41.93 -5.41 -11.72
N GLY A 531 42.56 -6.51 -11.24
CA GLY A 531 43.06 -6.65 -9.87
C GLY A 531 41.97 -6.82 -8.81
N ARG A 532 40.72 -7.11 -9.19
CA ARG A 532 39.56 -7.28 -8.29
C ARG A 532 38.94 -8.64 -8.41
N THR A 533 38.48 -9.16 -7.28
CA THR A 533 37.71 -10.40 -7.27
C THR A 533 36.33 -10.14 -7.88
N SER A 534 35.97 -10.88 -8.93
CA SER A 534 34.78 -10.58 -9.71
C SER A 534 33.92 -11.83 -9.90
N PHE A 535 32.66 -11.76 -9.55
CA PHE A 535 31.64 -12.78 -9.83
C PHE A 535 30.80 -12.31 -11.02
N ILE A 536 30.76 -13.10 -12.08
CA ILE A 536 30.14 -12.70 -13.34
C ILE A 536 29.10 -13.74 -13.73
N VAL A 537 27.83 -13.35 -13.81
CA VAL A 537 26.81 -14.17 -14.48
C VAL A 537 27.04 -14.01 -15.97
N ALA A 538 27.79 -14.96 -16.52
CA ALA A 538 28.29 -14.84 -17.87
C ALA A 538 27.31 -15.42 -18.89
N HIS A 539 26.93 -14.58 -19.84
CA HIS A 539 26.14 -14.93 -21.02
C HIS A 539 26.97 -14.86 -22.32
N ARG A 540 28.27 -14.54 -22.22
CA ARG A 540 29.17 -14.32 -23.34
C ARG A 540 30.39 -15.20 -23.29
N LEU A 541 30.77 -15.68 -24.48
CA LEU A 541 31.90 -16.55 -24.66
C LEU A 541 33.23 -15.89 -24.22
N SER A 542 33.45 -14.61 -24.56
CA SER A 542 34.68 -13.89 -24.21
C SER A 542 34.91 -13.85 -22.71
N THR A 543 33.87 -13.49 -21.95
CA THR A 543 33.94 -13.42 -20.49
C THR A 543 34.15 -14.79 -19.84
N ILE A 544 33.53 -15.83 -20.38
CA ILE A 544 33.69 -17.21 -19.88
C ILE A 544 35.13 -17.68 -20.12
N ARG A 545 35.71 -17.41 -21.29
CA ARG A 545 37.09 -17.85 -21.63
C ARG A 545 38.17 -17.18 -20.81
N GLU A 546 37.97 -15.91 -20.44
CA GLU A 546 38.92 -15.14 -19.66
C GLU A 546 38.78 -15.32 -18.14
N ALA A 547 37.86 -16.13 -17.67
CA ALA A 547 37.65 -16.40 -16.26
C ALA A 547 38.70 -17.37 -15.71
N ASP A 548 39.19 -17.09 -14.51
CA ASP A 548 40.13 -17.98 -13.79
C ASP A 548 39.41 -19.23 -13.27
N ILE A 549 38.10 -19.07 -12.91
CA ILE A 549 37.25 -20.14 -12.46
C ILE A 549 35.91 -20.05 -13.18
N ILE A 550 35.49 -21.14 -13.77
CA ILE A 550 34.13 -21.30 -14.33
C ILE A 550 33.36 -22.23 -13.41
N LEU A 551 32.25 -21.75 -12.88
CA LEU A 551 31.27 -22.53 -12.11
C LEU A 551 30.13 -22.92 -13.02
N VAL A 552 30.01 -24.21 -13.28
CA VAL A 552 28.91 -24.76 -14.08
C VAL A 552 27.82 -25.22 -13.14
N MET A 553 26.73 -24.48 -13.13
CA MET A 553 25.58 -24.75 -12.26
C MET A 553 24.46 -25.46 -13.03
N LYS A 554 23.89 -26.48 -12.39
CA LYS A 554 22.68 -27.15 -12.85
C LYS A 554 21.88 -27.61 -11.63
N ASP A 555 20.58 -27.38 -11.67
CA ASP A 555 19.63 -27.78 -10.61
C ASP A 555 20.13 -27.41 -9.19
N GLY A 556 20.69 -26.19 -9.06
CA GLY A 556 21.14 -25.63 -7.79
C GLY A 556 22.52 -26.11 -7.28
N SER A 557 23.19 -27.01 -7.99
CA SER A 557 24.48 -27.57 -7.60
C SER A 557 25.57 -27.18 -8.58
N ILE A 558 26.84 -27.10 -8.09
CA ILE A 558 28.00 -27.04 -8.98
C ILE A 558 28.24 -28.47 -9.52
N ILE A 559 28.04 -28.63 -10.81
CA ILE A 559 28.31 -29.93 -11.48
C ILE A 559 29.71 -30.05 -12.04
N GLU A 560 30.30 -28.90 -12.40
CA GLU A 560 31.68 -28.79 -12.89
C GLU A 560 32.32 -27.49 -12.44
N GLN A 561 33.62 -27.55 -12.14
CA GLN A 561 34.43 -26.38 -11.79
C GLN A 561 35.83 -26.55 -12.40
N GLY A 562 36.38 -25.45 -12.93
CA GLY A 562 37.71 -25.42 -13.52
C GLY A 562 37.87 -24.21 -14.43
N ASN A 563 38.99 -24.11 -15.14
CA ASN A 563 39.19 -23.13 -16.19
C ASN A 563 38.60 -23.62 -17.53
N HIS A 564 38.64 -22.75 -18.55
CA HIS A 564 38.06 -23.04 -19.87
C HIS A 564 38.65 -24.30 -20.52
N GLU A 565 39.98 -24.44 -20.50
CA GLU A 565 40.70 -25.56 -21.14
C GLU A 565 40.41 -26.89 -20.41
N GLU A 566 40.52 -26.88 -19.08
CA GLU A 566 40.23 -28.05 -18.23
C GLU A 566 38.79 -28.60 -18.42
N LEU A 567 37.81 -27.66 -18.52
CA LEU A 567 36.40 -28.07 -18.67
C LEU A 567 36.06 -28.55 -20.08
N LEU A 568 36.75 -28.06 -21.11
CA LEU A 568 36.63 -28.59 -22.46
C LEU A 568 37.25 -30.01 -22.57
N GLU A 569 38.42 -30.24 -21.97
CA GLU A 569 39.08 -31.54 -21.95
C GLU A 569 38.23 -32.61 -21.24
N LYS A 570 37.53 -32.23 -20.13
CA LYS A 570 36.58 -33.12 -19.43
C LYS A 570 35.41 -33.57 -20.30
N ASN A 571 35.11 -32.88 -21.40
CA ASN A 571 34.02 -33.16 -22.34
C ASN A 571 32.65 -33.35 -21.64
N GLY A 572 32.42 -32.62 -20.56
CA GLY A 572 31.25 -32.71 -19.70
C GLY A 572 30.08 -31.82 -20.14
N PHE A 573 29.32 -31.34 -19.18
CA PHE A 573 28.18 -30.46 -19.42
C PHE A 573 28.61 -29.09 -19.99
N TYR A 574 29.72 -28.52 -19.49
CA TYR A 574 30.29 -27.29 -20.02
C TYR A 574 30.65 -27.40 -21.51
N ALA A 575 31.35 -28.48 -21.91
CA ALA A 575 31.72 -28.67 -23.29
C ALA A 575 30.48 -28.80 -24.21
N LYS A 576 29.41 -29.47 -23.73
CA LYS A 576 28.15 -29.57 -24.45
C LYS A 576 27.47 -28.20 -24.57
N LEU A 577 27.41 -27.42 -23.48
CA LEU A 577 26.86 -26.07 -23.45
C LEU A 577 27.61 -25.15 -24.42
N TYR A 578 28.94 -25.18 -24.36
CA TYR A 578 29.83 -24.43 -25.23
C TYR A 578 29.59 -24.74 -26.71
N ASN A 579 29.60 -26.03 -27.06
CA ASN A 579 29.39 -26.47 -28.44
C ASN A 579 28.00 -26.18 -28.96
N SER A 580 26.96 -26.21 -28.11
CA SER A 580 25.59 -25.93 -28.51
C SER A 580 25.32 -24.43 -28.75
N GLN A 581 25.93 -23.56 -27.94
CA GLN A 581 25.67 -22.11 -27.97
C GLN A 581 26.69 -21.34 -28.84
N PHE A 582 27.94 -21.80 -28.91
CA PHE A 582 29.04 -20.98 -29.43
C PHE A 582 29.83 -21.62 -30.58
N ALA A 583 29.84 -22.93 -30.76
CA ALA A 583 30.60 -23.57 -31.84
C ALA A 583 30.02 -23.40 -33.26
N LYS A 584 28.79 -22.85 -33.38
CA LYS A 584 28.16 -22.56 -34.68
C LYS A 584 28.53 -21.20 -35.28
N THR A 585 29.38 -20.42 -34.64
CA THR A 585 29.76 -19.06 -35.05
C THR A 585 31.22 -18.92 -35.51
N SER A 586 31.94 -20.03 -35.74
CA SER A 586 33.30 -20.05 -36.28
C SER A 586 33.30 -20.51 -37.74
#